data_485d9da3bae39cde9071a02c5f6c9bb0
#
_entry.id   485d9da3bae39cde9071a02c5f6c9bb0
#
_cell.length_a   1.000
_cell.length_b   1.000
_cell.length_c   1.000
_cell.angle_alpha   90.00
_cell.angle_beta   90.00
_cell.angle_gamma   90.00
#
_symmetry.space_group_name_H-M   'P 1'
#
loop_
_entity.id
_entity.type
_entity.pdbx_description
1 polymer ?
#
loop_
_entity_poly.entity_id
_entity_poly.type
_entity_poly.pdbx_seq_one_letter_code
_entity_poly.pdbx_strand_id
1 'polypeptide(L)'
;MFSVLRCQSAHGYETWMKVFQKAGRKQTLDTGNKLVLVLGGARSGKSEFAEKYVLHAGAVCGYIATAEILDEEMAERVRLHQERRKKRWITFEAPYHAEGVFPEAGARTDAILFDDITIYLCNILYGKNAPEGSTAEKGAYVRKQIAALLEAAGKCGRTVVFVSNEVGNGIVPDNAMAREYRDISGWVNQQIGEAADQVFYVVAGQAVDIKRLAFKFE
;
A
#
# COMPACT_ATOMS: atom_id res chain seq x y z
N MET A 1 23.68 35.29 13.95
CA MET A 1 25.11 35.07 13.64
C MET A 1 25.28 33.57 13.44
N PHE A 2 25.03 33.08 12.20
CA PHE A 2 25.16 31.67 11.87
C PHE A 2 26.58 31.40 11.37
N SER A 3 27.34 30.61 12.09
CA SER A 3 28.69 30.18 11.66
C SER A 3 28.54 29.05 10.65
N VAL A 4 28.86 29.33 9.40
CA VAL A 4 28.98 28.32 8.33
C VAL A 4 30.24 27.51 8.64
N LEU A 5 30.04 26.24 9.01
CA LEU A 5 31.13 25.25 9.09
C LEU A 5 31.67 25.03 7.66
N ARG A 6 32.81 25.64 7.37
CA ARG A 6 33.64 25.34 6.20
C ARG A 6 34.22 23.94 6.37
N CYS A 7 33.78 22.99 5.57
CA CYS A 7 34.42 21.69 5.44
C CYS A 7 35.78 21.90 4.73
N GLN A 8 36.87 21.84 5.51
CA GLN A 8 38.22 22.01 5.00
C GLN A 8 38.86 20.65 4.71
N SER A 9 38.46 19.97 3.64
CA SER A 9 39.35 19.10 2.86
C SER A 9 38.67 18.65 1.58
N ALA A 10 39.34 18.71 0.46
CA ALA A 10 38.89 18.20 -0.85
C ALA A 10 38.52 16.70 -0.76
N HIS A 11 39.14 15.96 0.13
CA HIS A 11 38.87 14.53 0.36
C HIS A 11 37.50 14.26 0.99
N GLY A 12 37.02 15.13 1.86
CA GLY A 12 35.67 15.03 2.46
C GLY A 12 34.56 15.31 1.43
N TYR A 13 34.77 16.27 0.53
CA TYR A 13 33.79 16.61 -0.53
C TYR A 13 33.66 15.51 -1.56
N GLU A 14 34.76 14.89 -2.00
CA GLU A 14 34.71 13.75 -2.93
C GLU A 14 34.04 12.52 -2.32
N THR A 15 34.24 12.25 -1.04
CA THR A 15 33.59 11.15 -0.34
C THR A 15 32.08 11.41 -0.21
N TRP A 16 31.70 12.66 0.11
CA TRP A 16 30.29 13.10 0.14
C TRP A 16 29.63 12.98 -1.24
N MET A 17 30.28 13.44 -2.29
CA MET A 17 29.77 13.33 -3.67
C MET A 17 29.62 11.88 -4.13
N LYS A 18 30.54 10.98 -3.75
CA LYS A 18 30.40 9.53 -4.02
C LYS A 18 29.24 8.89 -3.29
N VAL A 19 28.92 9.33 -2.06
CA VAL A 19 27.75 8.88 -1.32
C VAL A 19 26.47 9.39 -1.99
N PHE A 20 26.42 10.65 -2.43
CA PHE A 20 25.28 11.20 -3.17
C PHE A 20 25.07 10.54 -4.55
N GLN A 21 26.16 10.27 -5.27
CA GLN A 21 26.09 9.55 -6.56
C GLN A 21 25.67 8.08 -6.39
N LYS A 22 26.00 7.44 -5.26
CA LYS A 22 25.53 6.10 -4.92
C LYS A 22 24.05 6.04 -4.54
N ALA A 23 23.53 7.11 -3.93
CA ALA A 23 22.09 7.25 -3.60
C ALA A 23 21.20 7.47 -4.85
N GLY A 24 21.78 8.01 -5.94
CA GLY A 24 21.08 8.27 -7.21
C GLY A 24 21.06 7.10 -8.19
N ARG A 25 21.41 5.87 -7.83
CA ARG A 25 21.25 4.72 -8.72
C ARG A 25 19.78 4.51 -9.01
N LYS A 26 19.37 4.65 -10.29
CA LYS A 26 18.08 4.16 -10.77
C LYS A 26 17.93 2.72 -10.29
N GLN A 27 17.05 2.48 -9.34
CA GLN A 27 16.71 1.12 -8.96
C GLN A 27 15.90 0.54 -10.11
N THR A 28 16.45 -0.47 -10.78
CA THR A 28 15.69 -1.28 -11.74
C THR A 28 14.72 -2.11 -10.93
N LEU A 29 13.43 -1.97 -11.20
CA LEU A 29 12.42 -2.86 -10.64
C LEU A 29 12.68 -4.26 -11.23
N ASP A 30 12.88 -5.20 -10.34
CA ASP A 30 12.85 -6.62 -10.70
C ASP A 30 11.38 -6.99 -10.97
N THR A 31 11.08 -7.42 -12.19
CA THR A 31 9.72 -7.63 -12.71
C THR A 31 9.17 -9.03 -12.42
N GLY A 32 9.78 -9.79 -11.50
CA GLY A 32 9.19 -11.05 -11.01
C GLY A 32 7.86 -10.80 -10.29
N ASN A 33 7.00 -11.83 -10.23
CA ASN A 33 5.74 -11.76 -9.48
C ASN A 33 6.01 -11.44 -8.01
N LYS A 34 5.50 -10.30 -7.53
CA LYS A 34 5.78 -9.79 -6.19
C LYS A 34 4.53 -9.33 -5.46
N LEU A 35 4.51 -9.54 -4.17
CA LEU A 35 3.62 -8.81 -3.28
C LEU A 35 4.33 -7.55 -2.80
N VAL A 36 3.70 -6.40 -2.98
CA VAL A 36 4.26 -5.09 -2.63
C VAL A 36 3.27 -4.35 -1.75
N LEU A 37 3.74 -3.80 -0.65
CA LEU A 37 2.96 -2.92 0.20
C LEU A 37 3.45 -1.48 0.06
N VAL A 38 2.52 -0.55 -0.19
CA VAL A 38 2.80 0.89 -0.26
C VAL A 38 2.05 1.58 0.87
N LEU A 39 2.79 2.07 1.84
CA LEU A 39 2.30 2.76 3.04
C LEU A 39 2.55 4.26 2.96
N GLY A 40 1.72 5.04 3.62
CA GLY A 40 1.94 6.48 3.81
C GLY A 40 0.71 7.18 4.36
N GLY A 41 0.89 8.38 4.89
CA GLY A 41 -0.20 9.20 5.40
C GLY A 41 -1.11 9.75 4.30
N ALA A 42 -2.15 10.47 4.69
CA ALA A 42 -3.02 11.18 3.75
C ALA A 42 -2.18 12.17 2.90
N ARG A 43 -2.45 12.20 1.59
CA ARG A 43 -1.77 13.08 0.61
C ARG A 43 -0.22 12.91 0.55
N SER A 44 0.31 11.78 0.98
CA SER A 44 1.74 11.47 0.92
C SER A 44 2.29 11.24 -0.50
N GLY A 45 1.41 10.95 -1.49
CA GLY A 45 1.79 10.53 -2.84
C GLY A 45 1.80 9.01 -3.03
N LYS A 46 1.39 8.21 -2.01
CA LYS A 46 1.41 6.75 -2.06
C LYS A 46 0.63 6.14 -3.22
N SER A 47 -0.60 6.63 -3.49
CA SER A 47 -1.43 6.10 -4.60
C SER A 47 -0.80 6.38 -5.95
N GLU A 48 -0.23 7.58 -6.15
CA GLU A 48 0.49 7.92 -7.38
C GLU A 48 1.74 7.03 -7.58
N PHE A 49 2.49 6.79 -6.51
CA PHE A 49 3.64 5.89 -6.54
C PHE A 49 3.20 4.45 -6.88
N ALA A 50 2.14 3.94 -6.23
CA ALA A 50 1.62 2.60 -6.45
C ALA A 50 1.11 2.42 -7.90
N GLU A 51 0.38 3.40 -8.45
CA GLU A 51 -0.04 3.40 -9.85
C GLU A 51 1.17 3.34 -10.81
N LYS A 52 2.19 4.17 -10.58
CA LYS A 52 3.43 4.15 -11.38
C LYS A 52 4.15 2.81 -11.29
N TYR A 53 4.18 2.20 -10.10
CA TYR A 53 4.79 0.90 -9.87
C TYR A 53 4.09 -0.18 -10.72
N VAL A 54 2.76 -0.28 -10.65
CA VAL A 54 1.96 -1.25 -11.43
C VAL A 54 2.10 -1.01 -12.93
N LEU A 55 2.05 0.24 -13.39
CA LEU A 55 2.25 0.61 -14.80
C LEU A 55 3.64 0.26 -15.33
N HIS A 56 4.64 0.18 -14.46
CA HIS A 56 5.98 -0.27 -14.81
C HIS A 56 6.11 -1.79 -14.83
N ALA A 57 5.34 -2.48 -13.97
CA ALA A 57 5.35 -3.93 -13.86
C ALA A 57 4.56 -4.65 -14.97
N GLY A 58 3.58 -3.98 -15.62
CA GLY A 58 2.74 -4.62 -16.63
C GLY A 58 2.21 -3.68 -17.72
N ALA A 59 1.85 -4.24 -18.87
CA ALA A 59 1.23 -3.51 -19.96
C ALA A 59 -0.28 -3.34 -19.75
N VAL A 60 -0.96 -4.40 -19.28
CA VAL A 60 -2.38 -4.40 -18.90
C VAL A 60 -2.46 -4.50 -17.40
N CYS A 61 -3.06 -3.51 -16.75
CA CYS A 61 -3.08 -3.37 -15.29
C CYS A 61 -4.49 -3.68 -14.75
N GLY A 62 -4.55 -4.45 -13.67
CA GLY A 62 -5.76 -4.65 -12.88
C GLY A 62 -5.88 -3.58 -11.79
N TYR A 63 -7.09 -3.09 -11.56
CA TYR A 63 -7.43 -2.22 -10.46
C TYR A 63 -8.54 -2.87 -9.63
N ILE A 64 -8.20 -3.32 -8.44
CA ILE A 64 -9.20 -3.84 -7.50
C ILE A 64 -9.67 -2.67 -6.63
N ALA A 65 -10.93 -2.26 -6.87
CA ALA A 65 -11.58 -1.17 -6.15
C ALA A 65 -12.27 -1.71 -4.90
N THR A 66 -11.92 -1.20 -3.75
CA THR A 66 -12.48 -1.61 -2.46
C THR A 66 -13.58 -0.68 -1.95
N ALA A 67 -13.75 0.49 -2.56
CA ALA A 67 -14.77 1.44 -2.16
C ALA A 67 -16.18 0.93 -2.50
N GLU A 68 -17.07 0.90 -1.51
CA GLU A 68 -18.51 0.74 -1.72
C GLU A 68 -19.07 2.11 -2.13
N ILE A 69 -19.80 2.16 -3.26
CA ILE A 69 -20.42 3.41 -3.72
C ILE A 69 -21.72 3.58 -2.93
N LEU A 70 -21.65 4.40 -1.88
CA LEU A 70 -22.78 4.65 -0.98
C LEU A 70 -23.54 5.96 -1.28
N ASP A 71 -22.91 6.90 -1.99
CA ASP A 71 -23.46 8.19 -2.32
C ASP A 71 -22.96 8.73 -3.67
N GLU A 72 -23.58 9.82 -4.15
CA GLU A 72 -23.25 10.46 -5.43
C GLU A 72 -21.84 11.08 -5.43
N GLU A 73 -21.32 11.56 -4.30
CA GLU A 73 -19.98 12.10 -4.20
C GLU A 73 -18.94 11.00 -4.42
N MET A 74 -19.16 9.84 -3.81
CA MET A 74 -18.29 8.67 -3.99
C MET A 74 -18.37 8.16 -5.42
N ALA A 75 -19.57 8.08 -6.01
CA ALA A 75 -19.76 7.69 -7.41
C ALA A 75 -18.98 8.60 -8.37
N GLU A 76 -19.01 9.92 -8.16
CA GLU A 76 -18.28 10.87 -8.98
C GLU A 76 -16.76 10.73 -8.80
N ARG A 77 -16.27 10.50 -7.57
CA ARG A 77 -14.85 10.22 -7.33
C ARG A 77 -14.39 8.96 -8.06
N VAL A 78 -15.16 7.89 -7.98
CA VAL A 78 -14.85 6.63 -8.70
C VAL A 78 -14.85 6.87 -10.21
N ARG A 79 -15.82 7.61 -10.76
CA ARG A 79 -15.90 7.96 -12.17
C ARG A 79 -14.66 8.75 -12.64
N LEU A 80 -14.26 9.77 -11.90
CA LEU A 80 -13.06 10.57 -12.20
C LEU A 80 -11.77 9.73 -12.17
N HIS A 81 -11.66 8.80 -11.23
CA HIS A 81 -10.54 7.86 -11.17
C HIS A 81 -10.54 6.88 -12.36
N GLN A 82 -11.71 6.36 -12.75
CA GLN A 82 -11.85 5.49 -13.91
C GLN A 82 -11.50 6.24 -15.21
N GLU A 83 -11.90 7.51 -15.35
CA GLU A 83 -11.60 8.32 -16.53
C GLU A 83 -10.11 8.56 -16.74
N ARG A 84 -9.33 8.76 -15.67
CA ARG A 84 -7.87 8.91 -15.74
C ARG A 84 -7.17 7.63 -16.21
N ARG A 85 -7.79 6.45 -15.98
CA ARG A 85 -7.19 5.12 -16.21
C ARG A 85 -7.52 4.51 -17.58
N LYS A 86 -8.33 5.13 -18.44
CA LYS A 86 -9.06 4.65 -19.64
C LYS A 86 -8.37 3.71 -20.65
N LYS A 87 -7.04 3.51 -20.66
CA LYS A 87 -6.42 2.72 -21.74
C LYS A 87 -5.64 1.47 -21.30
N ARG A 88 -5.26 1.38 -20.04
CA ARG A 88 -4.36 0.31 -19.56
C ARG A 88 -4.91 -0.44 -18.36
N TRP A 89 -6.07 -0.04 -17.83
CA TRP A 89 -6.61 -0.56 -16.60
C TRP A 89 -7.93 -1.31 -16.81
N ILE A 90 -8.04 -2.48 -16.18
CA ILE A 90 -9.29 -3.25 -16.04
C ILE A 90 -9.69 -3.14 -14.57
N THR A 91 -10.88 -2.62 -14.30
CA THR A 91 -11.39 -2.47 -12.93
C THR A 91 -12.18 -3.70 -12.52
N PHE A 92 -11.91 -4.16 -11.29
CA PHE A 92 -12.64 -5.20 -10.59
C PHE A 92 -13.16 -4.59 -9.28
N GLU A 93 -14.47 -4.60 -9.09
CA GLU A 93 -15.07 -4.09 -7.86
C GLU A 93 -15.12 -5.21 -6.81
N ALA A 94 -14.49 -4.96 -5.65
CA ALA A 94 -14.39 -5.93 -4.57
C ALA A 94 -14.40 -5.25 -3.20
N PRO A 95 -15.52 -4.63 -2.80
CA PRO A 95 -15.65 -4.03 -1.48
C PRO A 95 -15.62 -5.07 -0.35
N TYR A 96 -15.97 -6.33 -0.67
CA TYR A 96 -15.96 -7.49 0.22
C TYR A 96 -15.44 -8.71 -0.55
N HIS A 97 -14.90 -9.71 0.16
CA HIS A 97 -14.45 -10.99 -0.40
C HIS A 97 -13.53 -10.84 -1.60
N ALA A 98 -12.59 -9.88 -1.52
CA ALA A 98 -11.69 -9.54 -2.61
C ALA A 98 -10.73 -10.68 -3.00
N GLU A 99 -10.54 -11.67 -2.13
CA GLU A 99 -9.80 -12.89 -2.45
C GLU A 99 -10.37 -13.64 -3.66
N GLY A 100 -11.70 -13.58 -3.87
CA GLY A 100 -12.38 -14.23 -4.99
C GLY A 100 -12.12 -13.58 -6.35
N VAL A 101 -11.62 -12.36 -6.40
CA VAL A 101 -11.39 -11.60 -7.65
C VAL A 101 -10.00 -11.89 -8.25
N PHE A 102 -9.02 -12.29 -7.45
CA PHE A 102 -7.66 -12.49 -7.93
C PHE A 102 -7.49 -13.52 -9.07
N PRO A 103 -8.22 -14.65 -9.11
CA PRO A 103 -8.09 -15.57 -10.24
C PRO A 103 -8.46 -14.92 -11.57
N GLU A 104 -9.56 -14.17 -11.63
CA GLU A 104 -9.96 -13.45 -12.84
C GLU A 104 -8.99 -12.30 -13.16
N ALA A 105 -8.63 -11.50 -12.17
CA ALA A 105 -7.70 -10.39 -12.35
C ALA A 105 -6.35 -10.88 -12.86
N GLY A 106 -5.80 -11.95 -12.27
CA GLY A 106 -4.54 -12.54 -12.70
C GLY A 106 -4.57 -13.12 -14.12
N ALA A 107 -5.71 -13.67 -14.55
CA ALA A 107 -5.89 -14.19 -15.92
C ALA A 107 -5.93 -13.08 -16.98
N ARG A 108 -6.40 -11.89 -16.63
CA ARG A 108 -6.67 -10.78 -17.56
C ARG A 108 -5.68 -9.64 -17.53
N THR A 109 -4.74 -9.63 -16.58
CA THR A 109 -3.82 -8.51 -16.37
C THR A 109 -2.40 -8.98 -16.12
N ASP A 110 -1.42 -8.09 -16.27
CA ASP A 110 0.00 -8.38 -16.04
C ASP A 110 0.45 -8.00 -14.61
N ALA A 111 -0.20 -6.97 -14.02
CA ALA A 111 0.04 -6.51 -12.67
C ALA A 111 -1.24 -5.92 -12.08
N ILE A 112 -1.39 -5.93 -10.76
CA ILE A 112 -2.63 -5.59 -10.05
C ILE A 112 -2.34 -4.53 -8.99
N LEU A 113 -3.18 -3.50 -8.93
CA LEU A 113 -3.27 -2.53 -7.84
C LEU A 113 -4.50 -2.82 -6.99
N PHE A 114 -4.30 -2.99 -5.69
CA PHE A 114 -5.37 -3.10 -4.70
C PHE A 114 -5.50 -1.76 -3.96
N ASP A 115 -6.56 -1.01 -4.18
CA ASP A 115 -6.72 0.37 -3.69
C ASP A 115 -8.05 0.54 -2.96
N ASP A 116 -8.11 0.59 -1.61
CA ASP A 116 -7.00 0.43 -0.68
C ASP A 116 -7.38 -0.50 0.49
N ILE A 117 -6.42 -0.94 1.23
CA ILE A 117 -6.60 -1.78 2.43
C ILE A 117 -7.39 -1.04 3.51
N THR A 118 -7.23 0.29 3.63
CA THR A 118 -7.90 1.10 4.64
C THR A 118 -9.41 1.08 4.48
N ILE A 119 -9.90 1.28 3.25
CA ILE A 119 -11.34 1.23 2.94
C ILE A 119 -11.85 -0.22 3.07
N TYR A 120 -11.08 -1.19 2.58
CA TYR A 120 -11.41 -2.61 2.70
C TYR A 120 -11.60 -3.03 4.17
N LEU A 121 -10.72 -2.56 5.08
CA LEU A 121 -10.87 -2.78 6.52
C LEU A 121 -12.11 -2.11 7.09
N CYS A 122 -12.44 -0.89 6.67
CA CYS A 122 -13.69 -0.24 7.10
C CYS A 122 -14.91 -1.08 6.70
N ASN A 123 -14.93 -1.62 5.49
CA ASN A 123 -16.02 -2.47 5.03
C ASN A 123 -16.14 -3.74 5.87
N ILE A 124 -15.03 -4.42 6.17
CA ILE A 124 -15.01 -5.63 6.99
C ILE A 124 -15.45 -5.33 8.43
N LEU A 125 -14.95 -4.24 9.03
CA LEU A 125 -15.17 -3.95 10.45
C LEU A 125 -16.52 -3.30 10.75
N TYR A 126 -17.05 -2.51 9.81
CA TYR A 126 -18.21 -1.64 10.06
C TYR A 126 -19.31 -1.75 8.98
N GLY A 127 -19.11 -2.62 7.98
CA GLY A 127 -20.10 -2.87 6.92
C GLY A 127 -21.23 -3.82 7.36
N LYS A 128 -21.99 -4.30 6.39
CA LYS A 128 -23.24 -5.09 6.62
C LYS A 128 -23.05 -6.37 7.44
N ASN A 129 -21.87 -6.99 7.36
CA ASN A 129 -21.54 -8.25 8.04
C ASN A 129 -20.39 -8.06 9.02
N ALA A 130 -20.35 -6.91 9.68
CA ALA A 130 -19.29 -6.57 10.63
C ALA A 130 -19.23 -7.59 11.78
N PRO A 131 -18.02 -8.03 12.20
CA PRO A 131 -17.89 -8.92 13.34
C PRO A 131 -18.28 -8.21 14.63
N GLU A 132 -18.96 -8.92 15.51
CA GLU A 132 -19.22 -8.48 16.88
C GLU A 132 -18.10 -8.91 17.82
N GLY A 133 -18.05 -8.33 19.01
CA GLY A 133 -17.12 -8.70 20.07
C GLY A 133 -16.07 -7.65 20.40
N SER A 134 -15.06 -8.07 21.15
CA SER A 134 -13.91 -7.23 21.55
C SER A 134 -13.00 -6.89 20.38
N THR A 135 -12.18 -5.84 20.54
CA THR A 135 -11.14 -5.49 19.55
C THR A 135 -10.21 -6.67 19.19
N ALA A 136 -9.90 -7.54 20.16
CA ALA A 136 -9.07 -8.70 19.94
C ALA A 136 -9.75 -9.75 19.03
N GLU A 137 -11.05 -10.02 19.25
CA GLU A 137 -11.85 -10.94 18.43
C GLU A 137 -12.05 -10.41 17.01
N LYS A 138 -12.40 -9.14 16.87
CA LYS A 138 -12.49 -8.45 15.58
C LYS A 138 -11.15 -8.45 14.85
N GLY A 139 -10.06 -8.19 15.55
CA GLY A 139 -8.72 -8.24 15.00
C GLY A 139 -8.33 -9.66 14.52
N ALA A 140 -8.71 -10.70 15.25
CA ALA A 140 -8.48 -12.09 14.83
C ALA A 140 -9.29 -12.44 13.57
N TYR A 141 -10.54 -12.01 13.51
CA TYR A 141 -11.40 -12.17 12.33
C TYR A 141 -10.80 -11.48 11.10
N VAL A 142 -10.43 -10.20 11.23
CA VAL A 142 -9.81 -9.43 10.14
C VAL A 142 -8.52 -10.08 9.66
N ARG A 143 -7.63 -10.50 10.57
CA ARG A 143 -6.37 -11.15 10.19
C ARG A 143 -6.60 -12.43 9.38
N LYS A 144 -7.68 -13.19 9.67
CA LYS A 144 -8.05 -14.36 8.87
C LYS A 144 -8.48 -13.96 7.45
N GLN A 145 -9.27 -12.89 7.30
CA GLN A 145 -9.66 -12.38 5.98
C GLN A 145 -8.44 -11.88 5.18
N ILE A 146 -7.54 -11.15 5.82
CA ILE A 146 -6.30 -10.68 5.18
C ILE A 146 -5.38 -11.84 4.82
N ALA A 147 -5.32 -12.91 5.61
CA ALA A 147 -4.55 -14.11 5.25
C ALA A 147 -5.08 -14.75 3.96
N ALA A 148 -6.41 -14.88 3.82
CA ALA A 148 -7.03 -15.40 2.59
C ALA A 148 -6.78 -14.48 1.38
N LEU A 149 -6.84 -13.15 1.58
CA LEU A 149 -6.52 -12.16 0.57
C LEU A 149 -5.07 -12.29 0.06
N LEU A 150 -4.11 -12.41 0.98
CA LEU A 150 -2.68 -12.55 0.66
C LEU A 150 -2.38 -13.89 -0.04
N GLU A 151 -3.03 -14.97 0.39
CA GLU A 151 -2.92 -16.28 -0.26
C GLU A 151 -3.41 -16.22 -1.71
N ALA A 152 -4.58 -15.62 -1.95
CA ALA A 152 -5.13 -15.46 -3.29
C ALA A 152 -4.25 -14.57 -4.18
N ALA A 153 -3.75 -13.46 -3.62
CA ALA A 153 -2.83 -12.56 -4.31
C ALA A 153 -1.52 -13.27 -4.68
N GLY A 154 -0.94 -14.07 -3.76
CA GLY A 154 0.28 -14.83 -4.03
C GLY A 154 0.09 -15.91 -5.11
N LYS A 155 -1.11 -16.53 -5.16
CA LYS A 155 -1.42 -17.58 -6.14
C LYS A 155 -1.79 -17.05 -7.53
N CYS A 156 -2.14 -15.77 -7.67
CA CYS A 156 -2.58 -15.22 -8.96
C CYS A 156 -1.46 -15.12 -10.02
N GLY A 157 -0.19 -15.30 -9.62
CA GLY A 157 0.96 -15.32 -10.51
C GLY A 157 1.27 -13.95 -11.13
N ARG A 158 0.92 -12.86 -10.46
CA ARG A 158 1.15 -11.47 -10.89
C ARG A 158 1.78 -10.64 -9.79
N THR A 159 2.41 -9.54 -10.17
CA THR A 159 2.77 -8.51 -9.18
C THR A 159 1.51 -7.86 -8.65
N VAL A 160 1.33 -7.89 -7.33
CA VAL A 160 0.19 -7.27 -6.64
C VAL A 160 0.70 -6.18 -5.71
N VAL A 161 0.20 -4.97 -5.89
CA VAL A 161 0.55 -3.80 -5.08
C VAL A 161 -0.63 -3.42 -4.20
N PHE A 162 -0.48 -3.57 -2.90
CA PHE A 162 -1.44 -3.13 -1.90
C PHE A 162 -1.13 -1.69 -1.48
N VAL A 163 -2.15 -0.83 -1.47
CA VAL A 163 -2.07 0.52 -0.91
C VAL A 163 -2.71 0.53 0.47
N SER A 164 -2.05 1.10 1.45
CA SER A 164 -2.62 1.27 2.80
C SER A 164 -2.21 2.59 3.43
N ASN A 165 -3.06 3.12 4.31
CA ASN A 165 -2.69 4.28 5.11
C ASN A 165 -1.93 3.87 6.37
N GLU A 166 -0.92 4.68 6.72
CA GLU A 166 -0.35 4.66 8.06
C GLU A 166 -1.14 5.63 8.95
N VAL A 167 -1.97 5.07 9.83
CA VAL A 167 -2.85 5.84 10.72
C VAL A 167 -2.36 5.86 12.17
N GLY A 168 -1.29 5.12 12.48
CA GLY A 168 -0.72 4.97 13.82
C GLY A 168 0.11 6.15 14.30
N ASN A 169 0.67 6.95 13.39
CA ASN A 169 1.61 8.04 13.71
C ASN A 169 0.94 9.33 14.22
N GLY A 170 -0.38 9.39 14.29
CA GLY A 170 -1.12 10.55 14.80
C GLY A 170 -1.37 10.52 16.30
N ILE A 171 -2.06 11.57 16.80
CA ILE A 171 -2.55 11.64 18.18
C ILE A 171 -3.54 10.49 18.40
N VAL A 172 -3.55 9.93 19.62
CA VAL A 172 -4.52 8.88 20.00
C VAL A 172 -5.95 9.44 19.90
N PRO A 173 -6.83 8.82 19.10
CA PRO A 173 -8.21 9.31 18.94
C PRO A 173 -9.02 9.27 20.23
N ASP A 174 -9.91 10.25 20.42
CA ASP A 174 -10.79 10.32 21.59
C ASP A 174 -11.86 9.23 21.59
N ASN A 175 -12.38 8.83 20.43
CA ASN A 175 -13.42 7.82 20.35
C ASN A 175 -12.87 6.39 20.26
N ALA A 176 -13.59 5.45 20.86
CA ALA A 176 -13.17 4.05 20.97
C ALA A 176 -13.09 3.35 19.60
N MET A 177 -14.02 3.65 18.69
CA MET A 177 -14.05 3.04 17.36
C MET A 177 -12.80 3.41 16.52
N ALA A 178 -12.38 4.68 16.58
CA ALA A 178 -11.18 5.11 15.87
C ALA A 178 -9.90 4.51 16.48
N ARG A 179 -9.85 4.30 17.81
CA ARG A 179 -8.74 3.58 18.45
C ARG A 179 -8.69 2.12 18.01
N GLU A 180 -9.86 1.44 18.03
CA GLU A 180 -9.99 0.05 17.56
C GLU A 180 -9.52 -0.09 16.11
N TYR A 181 -10.01 0.78 15.22
CA TYR A 181 -9.61 0.81 13.82
C TYR A 181 -8.10 1.01 13.65
N ARG A 182 -7.53 1.96 14.38
CA ARG A 182 -6.10 2.27 14.36
C ARG A 182 -5.25 1.06 14.73
N ASP A 183 -5.63 0.36 15.81
CA ASP A 183 -4.88 -0.81 16.30
C ASP A 183 -4.99 -1.99 15.32
N ILE A 184 -6.19 -2.28 14.83
CA ILE A 184 -6.42 -3.34 13.84
C ILE A 184 -5.70 -3.03 12.52
N SER A 185 -5.75 -1.79 12.05
CA SER A 185 -5.05 -1.35 10.84
C SER A 185 -3.53 -1.54 10.97
N GLY A 186 -2.97 -1.23 12.14
CA GLY A 186 -1.56 -1.48 12.45
C GLY A 186 -1.18 -2.95 12.35
N TRP A 187 -1.99 -3.84 12.94
CA TRP A 187 -1.76 -5.31 12.85
C TRP A 187 -1.87 -5.82 11.42
N VAL A 188 -2.80 -5.31 10.63
CA VAL A 188 -2.95 -5.67 9.22
C VAL A 188 -1.77 -5.19 8.39
N ASN A 189 -1.31 -3.95 8.60
CA ASN A 189 -0.13 -3.44 7.92
C ASN A 189 1.12 -4.27 8.24
N GLN A 190 1.27 -4.75 9.50
CA GLN A 190 2.34 -5.68 9.87
C GLN A 190 2.20 -7.02 9.13
N GLN A 191 1.02 -7.62 9.12
CA GLN A 191 0.77 -8.90 8.45
C GLN A 191 1.05 -8.84 6.94
N ILE A 192 0.60 -7.78 6.26
CA ILE A 192 0.86 -7.60 4.83
C ILE A 192 2.35 -7.30 4.61
N GLY A 193 2.96 -6.45 5.46
CA GLY A 193 4.38 -6.12 5.38
C GLY A 193 5.29 -7.33 5.58
N GLU A 194 4.89 -8.28 6.42
CA GLU A 194 5.61 -9.54 6.62
C GLU A 194 5.57 -10.42 5.37
N ALA A 195 4.39 -10.55 4.75
CA ALA A 195 4.18 -11.35 3.54
C ALA A 195 4.73 -10.69 2.27
N ALA A 196 4.80 -9.36 2.21
CA ALA A 196 5.25 -8.62 1.04
C ALA A 196 6.74 -8.80 0.76
N ASP A 197 7.13 -8.88 -0.52
CA ASP A 197 8.53 -8.88 -0.96
C ASP A 197 9.18 -7.50 -0.79
N GLN A 198 8.39 -6.43 -0.96
CA GLN A 198 8.82 -5.05 -0.83
C GLN A 198 7.79 -4.24 -0.02
N VAL A 199 8.29 -3.34 0.83
CA VAL A 199 7.44 -2.41 1.60
C VAL A 199 7.96 -1.00 1.39
N PHE A 200 7.17 -0.17 0.73
CA PHE A 200 7.49 1.23 0.52
C PHE A 200 6.75 2.11 1.51
N TYR A 201 7.49 3.01 2.15
CA TYR A 201 6.93 4.11 2.92
C TYR A 201 7.05 5.41 2.14
N VAL A 202 5.92 6.08 1.90
CA VAL A 202 5.85 7.27 1.05
C VAL A 202 5.57 8.50 1.90
N VAL A 203 6.50 9.45 1.85
CA VAL A 203 6.41 10.74 2.53
C VAL A 203 6.80 11.85 1.57
N ALA A 204 5.99 12.92 1.48
CA ALA A 204 6.24 14.08 0.62
C ALA A 204 6.56 13.68 -0.85
N GLY A 205 5.85 12.69 -1.37
CA GLY A 205 6.04 12.17 -2.73
C GLY A 205 7.28 11.28 -2.92
N GLN A 206 8.08 11.04 -1.87
CA GLN A 206 9.28 10.21 -1.91
C GLN A 206 8.99 8.83 -1.33
N ALA A 207 9.26 7.78 -2.09
CA ALA A 207 9.11 6.40 -1.66
C ALA A 207 10.44 5.79 -1.24
N VAL A 208 10.47 5.19 -0.06
CA VAL A 208 11.63 4.47 0.47
C VAL A 208 11.25 3.03 0.71
N ASP A 209 12.02 2.08 0.17
CA ASP A 209 11.87 0.65 0.46
C ASP A 209 12.40 0.36 1.86
N ILE A 210 11.49 0.41 2.85
CA ILE A 210 11.82 0.22 4.26
C ILE A 210 12.13 -1.25 4.59
N LYS A 211 11.57 -2.22 3.87
CA LYS A 211 11.88 -3.64 4.10
C LYS A 211 13.34 -3.96 3.80
N ARG A 212 13.89 -3.31 2.79
CA ARG A 212 15.31 -3.43 2.43
C ARG A 212 16.25 -2.80 3.47
N LEU A 213 15.76 -1.81 4.22
CA LEU A 213 16.52 -1.10 5.25
C LEU A 213 16.26 -1.64 6.66
N ALA A 214 15.28 -2.56 6.81
CA ALA A 214 14.88 -3.08 8.10
C ALA A 214 16.03 -3.81 8.80
N PHE A 215 16.20 -3.52 10.08
CA PHE A 215 17.13 -4.23 10.95
C PHE A 215 16.63 -5.68 11.17
N LYS A 216 17.54 -6.63 11.10
CA LYS A 216 17.24 -8.06 11.37
C LYS A 216 18.05 -8.48 12.59
N PHE A 217 17.38 -9.10 13.55
CA PHE A 217 18.03 -9.81 14.65
C PHE A 217 18.51 -11.16 14.13
N GLU A 218 19.75 -11.53 14.49
CA GLU A 218 20.32 -12.85 14.24
C GLU A 218 19.76 -13.87 15.24
#